data_0126012cac913995351e796b931d6bea
#
_entry.id   0126012cac913995351e796b931d6bea
#
_cell.length_a   1.000
_cell.length_b   1.000
_cell.length_c   1.000
_cell.angle_alpha   90.00
_cell.angle_beta   90.00
_cell.angle_gamma   90.00
#
_symmetry.space_group_name_H-M   'P 1'
#
loop_
_entity.id
_entity.type
_entity.pdbx_description
1 polymer ?
#
loop_
_entity_poly.entity_id
_entity_poly.type
_entity_poly.pdbx_seq_one_letter_code
_entity_poly.pdbx_strand_id
1 'polypeptide(L)'
;MASRRLDFLVFYRGNLATGFDYVYLKRHEGHAFLQIADKTQPVKNITDPDFDFYNPHFNAAGEPFNWRYREDWLDMTAQWDDVAETAWQYLETWMTAYRGPAYPDPSLNDEWGVRFKAPGAQERIIWGLNAFPANLQDFSDYLYQLAH
;
A
#
# COMPACT_ATOMS: atom_id res chain seq x y z
N MET A 1 -13.90 -22.35 -4.77
CA MET A 1 -12.96 -21.65 -3.93
C MET A 1 -13.10 -20.16 -4.09
N ALA A 2 -13.18 -19.44 -2.98
CA ALA A 2 -13.23 -18.00 -3.06
C ALA A 2 -11.94 -17.47 -3.69
N SER A 3 -12.07 -16.62 -4.68
CA SER A 3 -10.92 -16.00 -5.28
C SER A 3 -10.30 -15.00 -4.29
N ARG A 4 -9.00 -14.97 -4.23
CA ARG A 4 -8.25 -14.01 -3.43
C ARG A 4 -8.15 -12.70 -4.21
N ARG A 5 -9.17 -11.88 -4.06
CA ARG A 5 -9.28 -10.63 -4.81
C ARG A 5 -8.96 -9.45 -3.92
N LEU A 6 -8.57 -8.35 -4.55
CA LEU A 6 -8.32 -7.08 -3.88
C LEU A 6 -8.96 -5.94 -4.68
N ASP A 7 -9.52 -4.99 -3.96
CA ASP A 7 -9.94 -3.70 -4.54
C ASP A 7 -8.77 -2.72 -4.52
N PHE A 8 -7.99 -2.72 -3.45
CA PHE A 8 -6.75 -1.96 -3.39
C PHE A 8 -5.77 -2.57 -2.38
N LEU A 9 -4.51 -2.16 -2.52
CA LEU A 9 -3.45 -2.43 -1.56
C LEU A 9 -2.49 -1.24 -1.56
N VAL A 10 -2.16 -0.75 -0.37
CA VAL A 10 -1.13 0.27 -0.20
C VAL A 10 -0.11 -0.26 0.79
N PHE A 11 1.13 -0.40 0.33
CA PHE A 11 2.26 -0.73 1.19
C PHE A 11 3.09 0.52 1.41
N TYR A 12 3.39 0.84 2.66
CA TYR A 12 4.24 1.97 3.00
C TYR A 12 5.32 1.55 3.99
N ARG A 13 6.47 2.22 3.92
CA ARG A 13 7.59 1.98 4.83
C ARG A 13 8.43 3.25 4.97
N GLY A 14 8.80 3.57 6.20
CA GLY A 14 9.57 4.76 6.52
C GLY A 14 9.34 5.19 7.95
N ASN A 15 9.20 6.49 8.16
CA ASN A 15 8.80 7.03 9.46
C ASN A 15 8.28 8.45 9.31
N LEU A 16 7.68 8.97 10.38
CA LEU A 16 7.07 10.30 10.36
C LEU A 16 8.10 11.44 10.26
N ALA A 17 9.36 11.17 10.59
CA ALA A 17 10.41 12.20 10.55
C ALA A 17 10.99 12.38 9.15
N THR A 18 11.18 11.30 8.40
CA THR A 18 11.83 11.32 7.09
C THR A 18 10.88 11.06 5.92
N GLY A 19 9.65 10.68 6.19
CA GLY A 19 8.64 10.35 5.19
C GLY A 19 8.55 8.87 4.90
N PHE A 20 7.60 8.49 4.05
CA PHE A 20 7.36 7.11 3.67
C PHE A 20 7.54 6.91 2.17
N ASP A 21 8.18 5.80 1.81
CA ASP A 21 8.07 5.26 0.47
C ASP A 21 6.77 4.46 0.41
N TYR A 22 6.06 4.46 -0.73
CA TYR A 22 4.86 3.66 -0.84
C TYR A 22 4.62 3.10 -2.24
N VAL A 23 3.89 1.98 -2.25
CA VAL A 23 3.38 1.34 -3.46
C VAL A 23 1.87 1.33 -3.35
N TYR A 24 1.20 1.92 -4.30
CA TYR A 24 -0.26 2.03 -4.33
C TYR A 24 -0.79 1.21 -5.49
N LEU A 25 -1.62 0.23 -5.18
CA LEU A 25 -2.29 -0.63 -6.16
C LEU A 25 -3.79 -0.44 -6.00
N LYS A 26 -4.49 -0.13 -7.08
CA LYS A 26 -5.93 0.06 -7.02
C LYS A 26 -6.63 -0.39 -8.29
N ARG A 27 -7.76 -1.08 -8.10
CA ARG A 27 -8.68 -1.41 -9.19
C ARG A 27 -9.81 -0.39 -9.20
N HIS A 28 -10.13 0.13 -10.38
CA HIS A 28 -11.19 1.11 -10.56
C HIS A 28 -11.83 0.95 -11.93
N GLU A 29 -13.16 0.74 -11.96
CA GLU A 29 -13.95 0.65 -13.20
C GLU A 29 -13.39 -0.37 -14.21
N GLY A 30 -13.01 -1.55 -13.73
CA GLY A 30 -12.50 -2.62 -14.58
C GLY A 30 -11.04 -2.51 -14.97
N HIS A 31 -10.35 -1.48 -14.48
CA HIS A 31 -8.91 -1.28 -14.71
C HIS A 31 -8.15 -1.33 -13.38
N ALA A 32 -6.90 -1.74 -13.44
CA ALA A 32 -6.04 -1.77 -12.27
C ALA A 32 -4.75 -1.01 -12.55
N PHE A 33 -4.26 -0.29 -11.53
CA PHE A 33 -3.13 0.61 -11.67
C PHE A 33 -2.17 0.49 -10.50
N LEU A 34 -0.90 0.76 -10.78
CA LEU A 34 0.17 0.80 -9.79
C LEU A 34 0.85 2.15 -9.83
N GLN A 35 1.11 2.72 -8.65
CA GLN A 35 1.95 3.90 -8.50
C GLN A 35 2.97 3.67 -7.40
N ILE A 36 4.20 4.06 -7.65
CA ILE A 36 5.27 4.04 -6.65
C ILE A 36 5.67 5.48 -6.36
N ALA A 37 5.87 5.79 -5.09
CA ALA A 37 6.33 7.10 -4.68
C ALA A 37 7.35 6.98 -3.54
N ASP A 38 8.39 7.79 -3.61
CA ASP A 38 9.48 7.79 -2.64
C ASP A 38 9.35 9.00 -1.73
N LYS A 39 9.20 8.75 -0.42
CA LYS A 39 9.23 9.77 0.64
C LYS A 39 8.38 11.00 0.34
N THR A 40 7.25 10.77 -0.32
CA THR A 40 6.38 11.82 -0.76
C THR A 40 5.20 12.03 0.17
N GLN A 41 4.53 13.10 -0.05
CA GLN A 41 3.32 13.49 0.68
C GLN A 41 2.07 12.94 0.02
N PRO A 42 1.02 12.81 0.79
CA PRO A 42 0.93 13.11 2.23
C PRO A 42 1.20 11.86 3.07
N VAL A 43 2.26 11.92 3.84
CA VAL A 43 2.61 10.85 4.79
C VAL A 43 1.46 10.58 5.74
N LYS A 44 0.87 11.64 6.28
CA LYS A 44 -0.24 11.54 7.22
C LYS A 44 -1.41 10.77 6.64
N ASN A 45 -1.74 10.99 5.37
CA ASN A 45 -2.88 10.33 4.75
C ASN A 45 -2.66 8.84 4.56
N ILE A 46 -1.43 8.43 4.27
CA ILE A 46 -1.12 7.01 4.07
C ILE A 46 -1.31 6.23 5.36
N THR A 47 -0.92 6.81 6.49
CA THR A 47 -0.97 6.13 7.78
C THR A 47 -2.29 6.34 8.51
N ASP A 48 -3.13 7.27 8.06
CA ASP A 48 -4.40 7.60 8.70
C ASP A 48 -5.43 6.51 8.39
N PRO A 49 -5.95 5.78 9.41
CA PRO A 49 -6.94 4.74 9.16
C PRO A 49 -8.26 5.29 8.61
N ASP A 50 -8.54 6.57 8.78
CA ASP A 50 -9.75 7.20 8.25
C ASP A 50 -9.57 7.71 6.82
N PHE A 51 -8.38 7.58 6.24
CA PHE A 51 -8.14 8.02 4.87
C PHE A 51 -8.86 7.09 3.89
N ASP A 52 -9.70 7.67 3.05
CA ASP A 52 -10.54 6.92 2.12
C ASP A 52 -9.85 6.76 0.77
N PHE A 53 -9.35 5.56 0.50
CA PHE A 53 -8.72 5.21 -0.77
C PHE A 53 -9.75 4.92 -1.89
N TYR A 54 -11.03 4.93 -1.58
CA TYR A 54 -12.08 4.68 -2.59
C TYR A 54 -12.50 5.93 -3.30
N ASN A 55 -12.49 7.07 -2.62
CA ASN A 55 -12.88 8.32 -3.23
C ASN A 55 -11.79 8.80 -4.19
N PRO A 56 -12.16 9.50 -5.24
CA PRO A 56 -11.18 10.14 -6.09
C PRO A 56 -10.28 11.04 -5.26
N HIS A 57 -8.99 10.88 -5.44
CA HIS A 57 -8.04 11.76 -4.80
C HIS A 57 -8.07 13.12 -5.48
N PHE A 58 -7.75 14.15 -4.71
CA PHE A 58 -7.60 15.48 -5.23
C PHE A 58 -6.12 15.81 -5.32
N ASN A 59 -5.74 16.52 -6.38
CA ASN A 59 -4.39 17.05 -6.48
C ASN A 59 -4.22 18.22 -5.51
N ALA A 60 -3.03 18.85 -5.50
CA ALA A 60 -2.72 19.95 -4.60
C ALA A 60 -3.63 21.18 -4.81
N ALA A 61 -4.24 21.32 -5.98
CA ALA A 61 -5.17 22.41 -6.29
C ALA A 61 -6.62 22.07 -5.94
N GLY A 62 -6.90 20.87 -5.42
CA GLY A 62 -8.25 20.43 -5.08
C GLY A 62 -9.05 19.90 -6.25
N GLU A 63 -8.42 19.64 -7.38
CA GLU A 63 -9.10 19.06 -8.53
C GLU A 63 -9.21 17.56 -8.40
N PRO A 64 -10.32 16.93 -8.89
CA PRO A 64 -10.47 15.50 -8.85
C PRO A 64 -9.33 14.79 -9.59
N PHE A 65 -8.83 13.72 -8.98
CA PHE A 65 -7.80 12.91 -9.59
C PHE A 65 -8.37 12.12 -10.77
N ASN A 66 -7.75 12.29 -11.95
CA ASN A 66 -8.14 11.55 -13.15
C ASN A 66 -6.97 10.67 -13.59
N TRP A 67 -6.99 9.43 -13.19
CA TRP A 67 -5.90 8.50 -13.45
C TRP A 67 -5.71 8.11 -14.90
N ARG A 68 -6.68 8.34 -15.77
CA ARG A 68 -6.51 8.07 -17.20
C ARG A 68 -5.45 8.96 -17.83
N TYR A 69 -5.13 10.09 -17.19
CA TYR A 69 -4.17 11.06 -17.69
C TYR A 69 -2.92 11.18 -16.81
N ARG A 70 -2.73 10.21 -15.90
CA ARG A 70 -1.55 10.20 -15.04
C ARG A 70 -0.49 9.31 -15.66
N GLU A 71 0.63 9.91 -16.05
CA GLU A 71 1.76 9.19 -16.67
C GLU A 71 2.52 8.33 -15.66
N ASP A 72 2.42 8.66 -14.38
CA ASP A 72 3.09 7.93 -13.31
C ASP A 72 2.31 6.70 -12.83
N TRP A 73 1.14 6.43 -13.38
CA TRP A 73 0.39 5.21 -13.13
C TRP A 73 0.70 4.17 -14.18
N LEU A 74 1.00 2.95 -13.72
CA LEU A 74 1.22 1.81 -14.61
C LEU A 74 -0.05 0.95 -14.64
N ASP A 75 -0.46 0.58 -15.84
CA ASP A 75 -1.65 -0.28 -16.02
C ASP A 75 -1.28 -1.72 -15.66
N MET A 76 -1.97 -2.26 -14.65
CA MET A 76 -1.78 -3.61 -14.15
C MET A 76 -3.00 -4.49 -14.39
N THR A 77 -3.92 -4.08 -15.26
CA THR A 77 -5.20 -4.75 -15.44
C THR A 77 -5.02 -6.22 -15.82
N ALA A 78 -4.12 -6.52 -16.76
CA ALA A 78 -3.90 -7.88 -17.22
C ALA A 78 -3.28 -8.79 -16.15
N GLN A 79 -2.53 -8.23 -15.20
CA GLN A 79 -1.85 -8.97 -14.14
C GLN A 79 -2.58 -8.91 -12.80
N TRP A 80 -3.70 -8.19 -12.71
CA TRP A 80 -4.31 -7.87 -11.43
C TRP A 80 -4.66 -9.11 -10.60
N ASP A 81 -5.24 -10.13 -11.22
CA ASP A 81 -5.62 -11.35 -10.50
C ASP A 81 -4.40 -12.08 -9.94
N ASP A 82 -3.30 -12.12 -10.70
CA ASP A 82 -2.05 -12.72 -10.23
C ASP A 82 -1.41 -11.90 -9.11
N VAL A 83 -1.46 -10.58 -9.21
CA VAL A 83 -0.96 -9.68 -8.17
C VAL A 83 -1.74 -9.87 -6.88
N ALA A 84 -3.07 -9.91 -6.96
CA ALA A 84 -3.92 -10.11 -5.80
C ALA A 84 -3.66 -11.48 -5.15
N GLU A 85 -3.58 -12.53 -5.94
CA GLU A 85 -3.29 -13.88 -5.44
C GLU A 85 -1.94 -13.94 -4.73
N THR A 86 -0.91 -13.36 -5.34
CA THR A 86 0.43 -13.35 -4.74
C THR A 86 0.46 -12.54 -3.45
N ALA A 87 -0.16 -11.36 -3.44
CA ALA A 87 -0.23 -10.54 -2.23
C ALA A 87 -0.91 -11.29 -1.08
N TRP A 88 -2.02 -11.99 -1.34
CA TRP A 88 -2.72 -12.75 -0.32
C TRP A 88 -1.87 -13.87 0.26
N GLN A 89 -0.97 -14.48 -0.51
CA GLN A 89 -0.06 -15.52 0.00
C GLN A 89 0.82 -14.99 1.13
N TYR A 90 1.18 -13.71 1.08
CA TYR A 90 1.89 -13.05 2.18
C TYR A 90 0.94 -12.64 3.29
N LEU A 91 -0.08 -11.88 2.94
CA LEU A 91 -0.95 -11.21 3.92
C LEU A 91 -1.69 -12.17 4.84
N GLU A 92 -2.11 -13.32 4.34
CA GLU A 92 -2.89 -14.27 5.14
C GLU A 92 -2.07 -14.97 6.22
N THR A 93 -0.74 -14.94 6.12
CA THR A 93 0.15 -15.56 7.11
C THR A 93 0.63 -14.59 8.18
N TRP A 94 0.37 -13.29 8.00
CA TRP A 94 0.88 -12.26 8.89
C TRP A 94 -0.07 -11.97 10.04
N MET A 95 0.49 -11.58 11.19
CA MET A 95 -0.28 -11.00 12.29
C MET A 95 -0.73 -9.58 11.92
N THR A 96 -1.66 -9.04 12.70
CA THR A 96 -2.16 -7.68 12.48
C THR A 96 -1.13 -6.62 12.85
N ALA A 97 -0.30 -6.87 13.86
CA ALA A 97 0.66 -5.88 14.34
C ALA A 97 1.96 -6.55 14.76
N TYR A 98 3.06 -5.84 14.52
CA TYR A 98 4.42 -6.23 14.90
C TYR A 98 5.04 -5.06 15.66
N ARG A 99 5.30 -5.24 16.96
CA ARG A 99 5.81 -4.16 17.80
C ARG A 99 7.19 -4.47 18.32
N GLY A 100 8.16 -3.64 17.96
CA GLY A 100 9.46 -3.59 18.57
C GLY A 100 9.64 -2.33 19.42
N PRO A 101 10.76 -2.21 20.13
CA PRO A 101 11.05 -0.99 20.91
C PRO A 101 11.20 0.21 19.98
N ALA A 102 10.55 1.33 20.31
CA ALA A 102 10.73 2.56 19.58
C ALA A 102 12.04 3.24 20.00
N TYR A 103 12.72 3.87 19.03
CA TYR A 103 13.90 4.68 19.32
C TYR A 103 13.47 6.08 19.76
N PRO A 104 14.24 6.74 20.67
CA PRO A 104 13.95 8.11 21.03
C PRO A 104 14.02 9.09 19.86
N ASP A 105 14.93 8.86 18.91
CA ASP A 105 15.00 9.61 17.67
C ASP A 105 14.05 8.99 16.63
N PRO A 106 12.96 9.67 16.28
CA PRO A 106 11.98 9.10 15.36
C PRO A 106 12.54 8.79 13.97
N SER A 107 13.63 9.44 13.55
CA SER A 107 14.25 9.17 12.25
C SER A 107 14.92 7.79 12.19
N LEU A 108 15.12 7.13 13.33
CA LEU A 108 15.70 5.79 13.40
C LEU A 108 14.66 4.68 13.40
N ASN A 109 13.39 5.03 13.52
CA ASN A 109 12.33 4.04 13.52
C ASN A 109 12.06 3.50 12.12
N ASP A 110 11.77 2.20 12.04
CA ASP A 110 11.31 1.53 10.83
C ASP A 110 9.82 1.23 11.01
N GLU A 111 8.99 2.09 10.44
CA GLU A 111 7.55 1.94 10.45
C GLU A 111 7.09 1.47 9.07
N TRP A 112 6.17 0.53 9.06
CA TRP A 112 5.62 0.00 7.82
C TRP A 112 4.17 -0.39 8.01
N GLY A 113 3.47 -0.52 6.92
CA GLY A 113 2.10 -1.01 6.96
C GLY A 113 1.60 -1.41 5.59
N VAL A 114 0.56 -2.24 5.60
CA VAL A 114 -0.18 -2.60 4.41
C VAL A 114 -1.65 -2.35 4.69
N ARG A 115 -2.25 -1.48 3.91
CA ARG A 115 -3.70 -1.27 3.92
C ARG A 115 -4.28 -1.94 2.69
N PHE A 116 -5.31 -2.75 2.88
CA PHE A 116 -5.88 -3.51 1.77
C PHE A 116 -7.35 -3.80 2.01
N LYS A 117 -8.05 -4.04 0.92
CA LYS A 117 -9.47 -4.39 0.99
C LYS A 117 -9.81 -5.39 -0.12
N ALA A 118 -10.51 -6.45 0.27
CA ALA A 118 -11.11 -7.38 -0.66
C ALA A 118 -12.52 -6.92 -1.03
N PRO A 119 -13.04 -7.30 -2.22
CA PRO A 119 -14.41 -6.94 -2.60
C PRO A 119 -15.42 -7.44 -1.58
N GLY A 120 -16.33 -6.55 -1.16
CA GLY A 120 -17.37 -6.87 -0.20
C GLY A 120 -16.92 -6.99 1.24
N ALA A 121 -15.65 -6.81 1.55
CA ALA A 121 -15.09 -6.89 2.89
C ALA A 121 -14.72 -5.50 3.41
N GLN A 122 -14.43 -5.42 4.70
CA GLN A 122 -13.94 -4.18 5.29
C GLN A 122 -12.45 -4.01 5.00
N GLU A 123 -12.02 -2.76 4.97
CA GLU A 123 -10.59 -2.45 4.89
C GLU A 123 -9.86 -3.02 6.10
N ARG A 124 -8.67 -3.58 5.84
CA ARG A 124 -7.78 -4.10 6.87
C ARG A 124 -6.45 -3.39 6.81
N ILE A 125 -5.78 -3.33 7.96
CA ILE A 125 -4.43 -2.81 8.06
C ILE A 125 -3.57 -3.79 8.85
N ILE A 126 -2.38 -4.07 8.31
CA ILE A 126 -1.32 -4.79 9.01
C ILE A 126 -0.15 -3.81 9.11
N TRP A 127 0.45 -3.68 10.30
CA TRP A 127 1.46 -2.67 10.50
C TRP A 127 2.55 -3.15 11.47
N GLY A 128 3.66 -2.44 11.48
CA GLY A 128 4.75 -2.72 12.40
C GLY A 128 5.60 -1.51 12.72
N LEU A 129 6.28 -1.59 13.85
CA LEU A 129 7.26 -0.63 14.32
C LEU A 129 8.49 -1.38 14.79
N ASN A 130 9.61 -1.22 14.08
CA ASN A 130 10.89 -1.87 14.39
C ASN A 130 10.78 -3.39 14.56
N ALA A 131 9.75 -3.98 14.00
CA ALA A 131 9.52 -5.42 13.98
C ALA A 131 8.66 -5.76 12.76
N PHE A 132 8.88 -6.92 12.15
CA PHE A 132 8.22 -7.29 10.90
C PHE A 132 8.29 -8.81 10.71
N PRO A 133 7.39 -9.36 9.87
CA PRO A 133 7.49 -10.78 9.51
C PRO A 133 8.77 -11.06 8.73
N ALA A 134 9.25 -12.29 8.80
CA ALA A 134 10.53 -12.67 8.20
C ALA A 134 10.57 -12.44 6.68
N ASN A 135 9.41 -12.46 6.02
CA ASN A 135 9.31 -12.31 4.57
C ASN A 135 8.79 -10.92 4.13
N LEU A 136 8.89 -9.91 5.01
CA LEU A 136 8.47 -8.55 4.63
C LEU A 136 9.29 -8.02 3.45
N GLN A 137 10.61 -8.25 3.47
CA GLN A 137 11.46 -7.77 2.38
C GLN A 137 11.11 -8.44 1.04
N ASP A 138 10.79 -9.74 1.06
CA ASP A 138 10.36 -10.44 -0.15
C ASP A 138 9.07 -9.83 -0.72
N PHE A 139 8.13 -9.50 0.14
CA PHE A 139 6.89 -8.84 -0.25
C PHE A 139 7.17 -7.47 -0.86
N SER A 140 7.99 -6.67 -0.21
CA SER A 140 8.40 -5.35 -0.71
C SER A 140 9.07 -5.47 -2.09
N ASP A 141 10.02 -6.38 -2.22
CA ASP A 141 10.73 -6.60 -3.49
C ASP A 141 9.77 -7.01 -4.59
N TYR A 142 8.82 -7.89 -4.28
CA TYR A 142 7.80 -8.30 -5.24
C TYR A 142 7.01 -7.10 -5.76
N LEU A 143 6.53 -6.24 -4.86
CA LEU A 143 5.74 -5.07 -5.26
C LEU A 143 6.55 -4.10 -6.13
N TYR A 144 7.80 -3.83 -5.75
CA TYR A 144 8.64 -2.91 -6.53
C TYR A 144 9.02 -3.48 -7.89
N GLN A 145 9.16 -4.80 -8.01
CA GLN A 145 9.43 -5.45 -9.29
C GLN A 145 8.29 -5.30 -10.29
N LEU A 146 7.06 -5.12 -9.82
CA LEU A 146 5.91 -4.91 -10.72
C LEU A 146 6.08 -3.67 -11.59
N ALA A 147 6.87 -2.70 -11.15
CA ALA A 147 7.11 -1.46 -11.88
C ALA A 147 8.23 -1.56 -12.92
N HIS A 148 8.87 -2.70 -13.06
CA HIS A 148 10.01 -2.89 -13.95
C HIS A 148 9.81 -3.90 -15.05
#